data_a04a3be38aff120dc488ea053862a1cb
#
_entry.id   a04a3be38aff120dc488ea053862a1cb
#
_cell.length_a   1.000
_cell.length_b   1.000
_cell.length_c   1.000
_cell.angle_alpha   90.00
_cell.angle_beta   90.00
_cell.angle_gamma   90.00
#
_symmetry.space_group_name_H-M   'P 1'
#
loop_
_entity.id
_entity.type
_entity.pdbx_description
1 polymer ?
#
loop_
_entity_poly.entity_id
_entity_poly.type
_entity_poly.pdbx_seq_one_letter_code
_entity_poly.pdbx_strand_id
1 'polypeptide(L)'
;MVIGDAIIDEYLYVDPMGKSAKENMIATRFRDREVFAGGVFAAANHVASICKEVEIITTIGEVDSYRELIESSLKKNIKLTCLSRENKPTTRKSRFIDPGYMRKLFEVYHFDDSPLNSNETNWLAEQIKKHSPNSDLIIVTDFGHGLLNAHTISILCDSAPFLAVNTQTNSANLGYNLITKYPRADFVCIDAPEAQLAVIDRFSSIEKIIGERNIDMARIVGKQRKLDFNKNNKLDK
;
A
#
# COMPACT_ATOMS: atom_id res chain seq x y z
N MET A 1 -4.12 -3.09 14.35
CA MET A 1 -4.07 -1.75 13.71
C MET A 1 -3.57 -1.88 12.28
N VAL A 2 -4.10 -1.11 11.34
CA VAL A 2 -3.61 -0.99 9.96
C VAL A 2 -3.25 0.47 9.70
N ILE A 3 -2.06 0.73 9.20
CA ILE A 3 -1.56 2.08 8.90
C ILE A 3 -0.98 2.11 7.49
N GLY A 4 -1.29 3.14 6.71
CA GLY A 4 -0.79 3.23 5.34
C GLY A 4 -1.47 4.29 4.50
N ASP A 5 -1.07 4.37 3.23
CA ASP A 5 -1.56 5.38 2.31
C ASP A 5 -3.02 5.12 1.90
N ALA A 6 -3.84 6.17 1.98
CA ALA A 6 -5.18 6.17 1.44
C ALA A 6 -5.13 6.26 -0.10
N ILE A 7 -5.76 5.33 -0.77
CA ILE A 7 -5.84 5.29 -2.24
C ILE A 7 -7.28 5.10 -2.65
N ILE A 8 -7.72 5.86 -3.64
CA ILE A 8 -8.97 5.64 -4.36
C ILE A 8 -8.64 4.97 -5.69
N ASP A 9 -9.14 3.77 -5.87
CA ASP A 9 -9.02 3.04 -7.13
C ASP A 9 -10.24 3.32 -8.01
N GLU A 10 -10.01 3.95 -9.15
CA GLU A 10 -11.04 4.27 -10.13
C GLU A 10 -10.82 3.46 -11.41
N TYR A 11 -11.85 2.76 -11.85
CA TYR A 11 -11.85 1.98 -13.08
C TYR A 11 -12.80 2.63 -14.09
N LEU A 12 -12.24 3.05 -15.21
CA LEU A 12 -12.95 3.66 -16.33
C LEU A 12 -12.99 2.64 -17.46
N TYR A 13 -14.15 2.03 -17.66
CA TYR A 13 -14.36 1.08 -18.74
C TYR A 13 -14.61 1.85 -20.04
N VAL A 14 -13.79 1.55 -21.05
CA VAL A 14 -13.81 2.27 -22.33
C VAL A 14 -13.72 1.30 -23.50
N ASP A 15 -14.48 1.56 -24.56
CA ASP A 15 -14.42 0.81 -25.81
C ASP A 15 -13.39 1.47 -26.75
N PRO A 16 -12.25 0.83 -27.08
CA PRO A 16 -11.32 1.36 -28.08
C PRO A 16 -11.98 1.49 -29.45
N MET A 17 -11.91 2.68 -30.03
CA MET A 17 -12.45 2.95 -31.39
C MET A 17 -11.35 2.92 -32.47
N GLY A 18 -10.10 2.68 -32.08
CA GLY A 18 -8.94 2.71 -32.94
C GLY A 18 -8.15 4.01 -32.88
N LYS A 19 -7.25 4.19 -33.84
CA LYS A 19 -6.41 5.39 -33.93
C LYS A 19 -7.24 6.59 -34.36
N SER A 20 -7.03 7.74 -33.75
CA SER A 20 -7.61 9.01 -34.19
C SER A 20 -7.15 9.33 -35.62
N ALA A 21 -8.06 9.85 -36.43
CA ALA A 21 -7.74 10.26 -37.81
C ALA A 21 -6.85 11.52 -37.85
N LYS A 22 -6.85 12.32 -36.80
CA LYS A 22 -6.14 13.61 -36.77
C LYS A 22 -4.80 13.54 -36.05
N GLU A 23 -4.69 12.66 -35.05
CA GLU A 23 -3.52 12.62 -34.16
C GLU A 23 -3.09 11.17 -33.84
N ASN A 24 -1.82 11.00 -33.44
CA ASN A 24 -1.30 9.68 -33.09
C ASN A 24 -1.71 9.27 -31.67
N MET A 25 -3.01 9.13 -31.44
CA MET A 25 -3.62 8.72 -30.18
C MET A 25 -4.70 7.68 -30.39
N ILE A 26 -5.00 6.91 -29.37
CA ILE A 26 -6.13 5.98 -29.36
C ILE A 26 -7.38 6.77 -28.92
N ALA A 27 -8.43 6.75 -29.74
CA ALA A 27 -9.74 7.25 -29.37
C ALA A 27 -10.52 6.14 -28.67
N THR A 28 -11.19 6.50 -27.58
CA THR A 28 -12.02 5.57 -26.81
C THR A 28 -13.37 6.18 -26.52
N ARG A 29 -14.39 5.34 -26.41
CA ARG A 29 -15.73 5.74 -25.97
C ARG A 29 -15.92 5.29 -24.51
N PHE A 30 -16.31 6.22 -23.66
CA PHE A 30 -16.68 5.92 -22.27
C PHE A 30 -17.86 4.95 -22.21
N ARG A 31 -17.80 3.97 -21.32
CA ARG A 31 -18.83 2.96 -21.11
C ARG A 31 -19.37 2.98 -19.70
N ASP A 32 -18.50 2.84 -18.71
CA ASP A 32 -18.90 2.74 -17.30
C ASP A 32 -17.75 3.17 -16.38
N ARG A 33 -18.06 3.36 -15.09
CA ARG A 33 -17.10 3.78 -14.06
C ARG A 33 -17.40 3.10 -12.75
N GLU A 34 -16.35 2.58 -12.11
CA GLU A 34 -16.38 2.08 -10.74
C GLU A 34 -15.32 2.78 -9.90
N VAL A 35 -15.64 3.03 -8.62
CA VAL A 35 -14.72 3.69 -7.67
C VAL A 35 -14.70 2.93 -6.36
N PHE A 36 -13.53 2.63 -5.85
CA PHE A 36 -13.33 1.84 -4.64
C PHE A 36 -12.35 2.53 -3.67
N ALA A 37 -12.59 2.35 -2.38
CA ALA A 37 -11.61 2.69 -1.34
C ALA A 37 -10.55 1.58 -1.27
N GLY A 38 -9.40 1.84 -1.90
CA GLY A 38 -8.24 0.95 -2.00
C GLY A 38 -7.17 1.25 -0.95
N GLY A 39 -5.93 0.80 -1.21
CA GLY A 39 -4.81 1.02 -0.31
C GLY A 39 -5.07 0.48 1.09
N VAL A 40 -4.86 1.32 2.10
CA VAL A 40 -5.06 0.97 3.51
C VAL A 40 -6.49 0.49 3.81
N PHE A 41 -7.50 1.02 3.12
CA PHE A 41 -8.91 0.66 3.36
C PHE A 41 -9.23 -0.76 2.89
N ALA A 42 -8.74 -1.15 1.71
CA ALA A 42 -8.89 -2.52 1.21
C ALA A 42 -8.19 -3.52 2.13
N ALA A 43 -6.96 -3.23 2.56
CA ALA A 43 -6.23 -4.06 3.50
C ALA A 43 -6.99 -4.21 4.83
N ALA A 44 -7.48 -3.12 5.40
CA ALA A 44 -8.22 -3.14 6.64
C ALA A 44 -9.53 -3.93 6.52
N ASN A 45 -10.27 -3.81 5.43
CA ASN A 45 -11.49 -4.60 5.17
C ASN A 45 -11.20 -6.10 5.09
N HIS A 46 -10.06 -6.51 4.53
CA HIS A 46 -9.64 -7.92 4.53
C HIS A 46 -9.30 -8.39 5.96
N VAL A 47 -8.52 -7.62 6.71
CA VAL A 47 -8.18 -7.90 8.10
C VAL A 47 -9.43 -7.99 8.99
N ALA A 48 -10.38 -7.09 8.81
CA ALA A 48 -11.64 -7.06 9.55
C ALA A 48 -12.55 -8.27 9.29
N SER A 49 -12.26 -9.10 8.27
CA SER A 49 -12.97 -10.34 8.02
C SER A 49 -12.59 -11.45 9.00
N ILE A 50 -11.41 -11.35 9.63
CA ILE A 50 -10.83 -12.37 10.52
C ILE A 50 -10.47 -11.83 11.90
N CYS A 51 -10.41 -10.50 12.07
CA CYS A 51 -10.12 -9.85 13.34
C CYS A 51 -11.41 -9.29 13.97
N LYS A 52 -11.46 -9.29 15.30
CA LYS A 52 -12.61 -8.78 16.05
C LYS A 52 -12.77 -7.27 15.90
N GLU A 53 -11.68 -6.54 16.01
CA GLU A 53 -11.62 -5.08 15.91
C GLU A 53 -10.41 -4.69 15.06
N VAL A 54 -10.58 -3.68 14.22
CA VAL A 54 -9.50 -3.12 13.39
C VAL A 54 -9.53 -1.60 13.52
N GLU A 55 -8.38 -1.00 13.71
CA GLU A 55 -8.23 0.45 13.65
C GLU A 55 -7.37 0.83 12.44
N ILE A 56 -7.86 1.79 11.65
CA ILE A 56 -7.11 2.39 10.55
C ILE A 56 -6.53 3.73 11.03
N ILE A 57 -5.25 3.95 10.74
CA ILE A 57 -4.61 5.26 10.87
C ILE A 57 -4.10 5.67 9.49
N THR A 58 -4.57 6.83 8.99
CA THR A 58 -4.18 7.33 7.66
C THR A 58 -4.39 8.83 7.54
N THR A 59 -4.02 9.39 6.39
CA THR A 59 -4.41 10.74 5.99
C THR A 59 -5.18 10.69 4.69
N ILE A 60 -6.14 11.61 4.52
CA ILE A 60 -6.86 11.85 3.28
C ILE A 60 -6.68 13.31 2.87
N GLY A 61 -6.93 13.63 1.62
CA GLY A 61 -6.93 15.01 1.18
C GLY A 61 -8.19 15.77 1.62
N GLU A 62 -8.07 17.07 1.76
CA GLU A 62 -9.22 17.97 1.88
C GLU A 62 -9.94 18.11 0.53
N VAL A 63 -9.15 18.23 -0.55
CA VAL A 63 -9.64 18.25 -1.92
C VAL A 63 -9.89 16.82 -2.39
N ASP A 64 -11.03 16.58 -3.02
CA ASP A 64 -11.44 15.24 -3.46
C ASP A 64 -11.24 14.20 -2.34
N SER A 65 -11.83 14.47 -1.17
CA SER A 65 -11.59 13.67 0.04
C SER A 65 -12.10 12.25 -0.05
N TYR A 66 -13.15 12.01 -0.82
CA TYR A 66 -13.85 10.72 -0.92
C TYR A 66 -14.32 10.16 0.42
N ARG A 67 -14.48 11.01 1.45
CA ARG A 67 -14.79 10.60 2.81
C ARG A 67 -16.03 9.72 2.91
N GLU A 68 -17.13 10.12 2.26
CA GLU A 68 -18.37 9.35 2.28
C GLU A 68 -18.22 7.96 1.66
N LEU A 69 -17.50 7.87 0.53
CA LEU A 69 -17.16 6.59 -0.11
C LEU A 69 -16.33 5.71 0.82
N ILE A 70 -15.30 6.28 1.43
CA ILE A 70 -14.43 5.58 2.37
C ILE A 70 -15.25 5.05 3.54
N GLU A 71 -15.96 5.91 4.25
CA GLU A 71 -16.71 5.54 5.45
C GLU A 71 -17.81 4.50 5.15
N SER A 72 -18.50 4.64 4.02
CA SER A 72 -19.53 3.66 3.61
C SER A 72 -18.97 2.30 3.18
N SER A 73 -17.71 2.25 2.76
CA SER A 73 -17.04 1.01 2.32
C SER A 73 -16.46 0.19 3.48
N LEU A 74 -16.29 0.79 4.66
CA LEU A 74 -15.67 0.12 5.80
C LEU A 74 -16.64 -0.83 6.50
N LYS A 75 -16.11 -1.98 6.93
CA LYS A 75 -16.85 -2.92 7.79
C LYS A 75 -17.11 -2.32 9.16
N LYS A 76 -18.21 -2.75 9.81
CA LYS A 76 -18.70 -2.21 11.09
C LYS A 76 -17.70 -2.33 12.26
N ASN A 77 -16.78 -3.29 12.18
CA ASN A 77 -15.75 -3.51 13.19
C ASN A 77 -14.43 -2.75 12.89
N ILE A 78 -14.46 -1.81 11.95
CA ILE A 78 -13.34 -0.93 11.64
C ILE A 78 -13.60 0.45 12.22
N LYS A 79 -12.61 0.96 12.95
CA LYS A 79 -12.57 2.35 13.39
C LYS A 79 -11.57 3.12 12.52
N LEU A 80 -11.99 4.24 11.98
CA LEU A 80 -11.17 5.13 11.15
C LEU A 80 -10.67 6.33 11.95
N THR A 81 -9.36 6.43 12.08
CA THR A 81 -8.66 7.61 12.61
C THR A 81 -7.89 8.25 11.45
N CYS A 82 -8.37 9.37 10.92
CA CYS A 82 -7.74 10.01 9.78
C CYS A 82 -7.63 11.52 9.94
N LEU A 83 -6.51 12.08 9.46
CA LEU A 83 -6.27 13.51 9.32
C LEU A 83 -6.60 13.95 7.90
N SER A 84 -7.28 15.08 7.75
CA SER A 84 -7.46 15.75 6.46
C SER A 84 -6.28 16.68 6.19
N ARG A 85 -5.60 16.50 5.05
CA ARG A 85 -4.47 17.33 4.62
C ARG A 85 -4.99 18.55 3.87
N GLU A 86 -4.68 19.72 4.38
CA GLU A 86 -5.13 20.99 3.82
C GLU A 86 -4.60 21.19 2.38
N ASN A 87 -5.49 21.60 1.47
CA ASN A 87 -5.19 21.87 0.06
C ASN A 87 -4.53 20.70 -0.71
N LYS A 88 -4.62 19.46 -0.20
CA LYS A 88 -4.10 18.25 -0.85
C LYS A 88 -5.24 17.37 -1.33
N PRO A 89 -5.08 16.64 -2.46
CA PRO A 89 -6.04 15.63 -2.89
C PRO A 89 -5.82 14.31 -2.14
N THR A 90 -6.88 13.52 -1.99
CA THR A 90 -6.71 12.08 -1.72
C THR A 90 -6.15 11.40 -2.97
N THR A 91 -5.11 10.57 -2.81
CA THR A 91 -4.53 9.84 -3.94
C THR A 91 -5.58 9.04 -4.68
N ARG A 92 -5.75 9.31 -5.98
CA ARG A 92 -6.65 8.57 -6.88
C ARG A 92 -5.86 8.00 -8.06
N LYS A 93 -6.07 6.72 -8.34
CA LYS A 93 -5.49 6.01 -9.49
C LYS A 93 -6.60 5.61 -10.45
N SER A 94 -6.73 6.37 -11.54
CA SER A 94 -7.74 6.16 -12.58
C SER A 94 -7.18 5.25 -13.66
N ARG A 95 -7.74 4.04 -13.80
CA ARG A 95 -7.31 3.02 -14.76
C ARG A 95 -8.33 2.89 -15.88
N PHE A 96 -7.88 3.09 -17.10
CA PHE A 96 -8.69 2.93 -18.29
C PHE A 96 -8.60 1.48 -18.78
N ILE A 97 -9.75 0.80 -18.83
CA ILE A 97 -9.84 -0.63 -19.08
C ILE A 97 -10.68 -0.89 -20.34
N ASP A 98 -10.13 -1.69 -21.23
CA ASP A 98 -10.89 -2.30 -22.31
C ASP A 98 -11.63 -3.53 -21.75
N PRO A 99 -12.97 -3.48 -21.62
CA PRO A 99 -13.73 -4.57 -21.00
C PRO A 99 -13.80 -5.81 -21.90
N GLY A 100 -13.59 -5.66 -23.22
CA GLY A 100 -13.62 -6.80 -24.15
C GLY A 100 -12.50 -7.80 -23.89
N TYR A 101 -11.34 -7.31 -23.46
CA TYR A 101 -10.16 -8.12 -23.16
C TYR A 101 -9.71 -8.01 -21.69
N MET A 102 -10.46 -7.30 -20.84
CA MET A 102 -10.09 -6.99 -19.45
C MET A 102 -8.66 -6.44 -19.34
N ARG A 103 -8.25 -5.63 -20.30
CA ARG A 103 -6.90 -5.11 -20.42
C ARG A 103 -6.84 -3.65 -20.02
N LYS A 104 -5.90 -3.31 -19.13
CA LYS A 104 -5.57 -1.92 -18.85
C LYS A 104 -4.89 -1.29 -20.06
N LEU A 105 -5.40 -0.15 -20.51
CA LEU A 105 -4.84 0.63 -21.62
C LEU A 105 -3.77 1.59 -21.11
N PHE A 106 -4.12 2.38 -20.11
CA PHE A 106 -3.24 3.31 -19.39
C PHE A 106 -3.87 3.70 -18.07
N GLU A 107 -3.12 4.40 -17.25
CA GLU A 107 -3.61 4.94 -15.99
C GLU A 107 -3.18 6.40 -15.79
N VAL A 108 -4.00 7.14 -15.05
CA VAL A 108 -3.76 8.52 -14.66
C VAL A 108 -3.77 8.61 -13.15
N TYR A 109 -2.74 9.21 -12.57
CA TYR A 109 -2.64 9.41 -11.13
C TYR A 109 -2.95 10.86 -10.77
N HIS A 110 -3.84 11.03 -9.81
CA HIS A 110 -4.13 12.29 -9.15
C HIS A 110 -3.64 12.17 -7.71
N PHE A 111 -2.52 12.79 -7.39
CA PHE A 111 -1.92 12.67 -6.08
C PHE A 111 -0.99 13.85 -5.77
N ASP A 112 -0.71 14.01 -4.49
CA ASP A 112 0.40 14.80 -3.97
C ASP A 112 1.16 13.88 -3.01
N ASP A 113 2.37 13.48 -3.37
CA ASP A 113 3.24 12.58 -2.60
C ASP A 113 4.26 13.34 -1.74
N SER A 114 4.04 14.65 -1.56
CA SER A 114 4.87 15.43 -0.64
C SER A 114 4.81 14.84 0.78
N PRO A 115 5.94 14.77 1.49
CA PRO A 115 5.96 14.32 2.87
C PRO A 115 4.98 15.10 3.75
N LEU A 116 4.52 14.48 4.83
CA LEU A 116 3.77 15.17 5.87
C LEU A 116 4.56 16.36 6.42
N ASN A 117 3.90 17.49 6.62
CA ASN A 117 4.50 18.62 7.32
C ASN A 117 4.72 18.28 8.81
N SER A 118 5.34 19.18 9.57
CA SER A 118 5.68 18.95 10.97
C SER A 118 4.45 18.67 11.86
N ASN A 119 3.34 19.39 11.64
CA ASN A 119 2.12 19.21 12.43
C ASN A 119 1.44 17.87 12.09
N GLU A 120 1.35 17.53 10.80
CA GLU A 120 0.81 16.27 10.31
C GLU A 120 1.67 15.08 10.81
N THR A 121 3.00 15.22 10.78
CA THR A 121 3.94 14.22 11.30
C THR A 121 3.78 14.02 12.80
N ASN A 122 3.66 15.09 13.57
CA ASN A 122 3.44 15.02 15.02
C ASN A 122 2.09 14.34 15.33
N TRP A 123 1.02 14.73 14.62
CA TRP A 123 -0.27 14.08 14.77
C TRP A 123 -0.16 12.56 14.52
N LEU A 124 0.48 12.15 13.42
CA LEU A 124 0.65 10.74 13.10
C LEU A 124 1.47 10.00 14.16
N ALA A 125 2.56 10.61 14.63
CA ALA A 125 3.40 10.07 15.70
C ALA A 125 2.61 9.86 17.01
N GLU A 126 1.75 10.81 17.38
CA GLU A 126 0.86 10.71 18.54
C GLU A 126 -0.16 9.57 18.37
N GLN A 127 -0.79 9.44 17.20
CA GLN A 127 -1.72 8.35 16.94
C GLN A 127 -1.02 6.98 17.02
N ILE A 128 0.17 6.84 16.43
CA ILE A 128 0.95 5.59 16.52
C ILE A 128 1.23 5.24 18.00
N LYS A 129 1.78 6.18 18.78
CA LYS A 129 2.09 5.96 20.21
C LYS A 129 0.86 5.60 21.04
N LYS A 130 -0.28 6.20 20.74
CA LYS A 130 -1.54 5.99 21.44
C LYS A 130 -2.13 4.61 21.19
N HIS A 131 -2.06 4.13 19.94
CA HIS A 131 -2.77 2.94 19.51
C HIS A 131 -1.91 1.68 19.44
N SER A 132 -0.58 1.81 19.27
CA SER A 132 0.34 0.68 19.22
C SER A 132 0.29 -0.24 20.45
N PRO A 133 0.26 0.27 21.69
CA PRO A 133 0.26 -0.60 22.89
C PRO A 133 -1.02 -1.46 23.02
N ASN A 134 -2.11 -1.06 22.38
CA ASN A 134 -3.38 -1.75 22.42
C ASN A 134 -3.65 -2.63 21.18
N SER A 135 -2.62 -2.82 20.36
CA SER A 135 -2.70 -3.58 19.11
C SER A 135 -1.87 -4.85 19.21
N ASP A 136 -2.46 -6.01 18.96
CA ASP A 136 -1.69 -7.27 18.91
C ASP A 136 -0.77 -7.33 17.68
N LEU A 137 -1.20 -6.68 16.59
CA LEU A 137 -0.54 -6.64 15.29
C LEU A 137 -0.70 -5.27 14.65
N ILE A 138 0.39 -4.75 14.10
CA ILE A 138 0.39 -3.56 13.26
C ILE A 138 0.75 -3.97 11.83
N ILE A 139 -0.15 -3.67 10.89
CA ILE A 139 0.06 -3.89 9.46
C ILE A 139 0.31 -2.54 8.80
N VAL A 140 1.44 -2.43 8.12
CA VAL A 140 1.81 -1.25 7.34
C VAL A 140 1.58 -1.55 5.86
N THR A 141 0.83 -0.66 5.18
CA THR A 141 0.65 -0.68 3.72
C THR A 141 1.22 0.62 3.15
N ASP A 142 2.49 0.58 2.82
CA ASP A 142 3.28 1.74 2.43
C ASP A 142 3.46 1.78 0.92
N PHE A 143 2.65 2.60 0.26
CA PHE A 143 2.69 2.81 -1.18
C PHE A 143 3.61 3.96 -1.61
N GLY A 144 4.26 4.64 -0.63
CA GLY A 144 5.19 5.72 -0.89
C GLY A 144 4.52 7.02 -1.32
N HIS A 145 3.31 7.30 -0.85
CA HIS A 145 2.59 8.55 -1.11
C HIS A 145 2.73 9.57 0.02
N GLY A 146 3.87 9.53 0.74
CA GLY A 146 4.28 10.57 1.68
C GLY A 146 3.77 10.44 3.12
N LEU A 147 2.95 9.42 3.46
CA LEU A 147 2.43 9.24 4.82
C LEU A 147 3.55 8.92 5.82
N LEU A 148 4.43 7.97 5.49
CA LEU A 148 5.42 7.45 6.43
C LEU A 148 6.81 8.02 6.14
N ASN A 149 7.39 8.71 7.10
CA ASN A 149 8.74 9.23 7.09
C ASN A 149 9.64 8.51 8.11
N ALA A 150 10.94 8.80 8.10
CA ALA A 150 11.91 8.15 8.98
C ALA A 150 11.54 8.25 10.48
N HIS A 151 10.97 9.38 10.92
CA HIS A 151 10.57 9.58 12.32
C HIS A 151 9.39 8.67 12.70
N THR A 152 8.33 8.64 11.91
CA THR A 152 7.14 7.81 12.18
C THR A 152 7.42 6.32 12.02
N ILE A 153 8.31 5.94 11.08
CA ILE A 153 8.81 4.57 10.94
C ILE A 153 9.59 4.13 12.19
N SER A 154 10.48 4.98 12.73
CA SER A 154 11.19 4.65 13.98
C SER A 154 10.22 4.37 15.11
N ILE A 155 9.20 5.23 15.30
CA ILE A 155 8.20 5.02 16.34
C ILE A 155 7.43 3.71 16.14
N LEU A 156 7.04 3.37 14.91
CA LEU A 156 6.40 2.09 14.59
C LEU A 156 7.29 0.91 14.96
N CYS A 157 8.56 0.96 14.57
CA CYS A 157 9.53 -0.10 14.88
C CYS A 157 9.75 -0.29 16.38
N ASP A 158 9.72 0.81 17.15
CA ASP A 158 9.95 0.78 18.59
C ASP A 158 8.70 0.34 19.38
N SER A 159 7.50 0.71 18.90
CA SER A 159 6.26 0.54 19.67
C SER A 159 5.39 -0.64 19.27
N ALA A 160 5.58 -1.20 18.06
CA ALA A 160 4.74 -2.30 17.59
C ALA A 160 5.05 -3.62 18.30
N PRO A 161 4.07 -4.31 18.92
CA PRO A 161 4.27 -5.65 19.47
C PRO A 161 4.66 -6.67 18.39
N PHE A 162 3.98 -6.64 17.25
CA PHE A 162 4.29 -7.36 16.02
C PHE A 162 4.07 -6.45 14.82
N LEU A 163 5.10 -6.24 14.00
CA LEU A 163 5.09 -5.34 12.87
C LEU A 163 5.15 -6.11 11.54
N ALA A 164 4.06 -6.06 10.78
CA ALA A 164 3.98 -6.59 9.42
C ALA A 164 4.05 -5.44 8.42
N VAL A 165 4.97 -5.50 7.46
CA VAL A 165 5.21 -4.40 6.52
C VAL A 165 5.07 -4.88 5.08
N ASN A 166 4.24 -4.15 4.32
CA ASN A 166 4.26 -4.14 2.87
C ASN A 166 4.75 -2.77 2.41
N THR A 167 5.80 -2.74 1.61
CA THR A 167 6.19 -1.57 0.82
C THR A 167 5.96 -1.86 -0.64
N GLN A 168 5.35 -0.93 -1.35
CA GLN A 168 5.11 -1.09 -2.77
C GLN A 168 5.86 -0.03 -3.58
N THR A 169 6.63 -0.49 -4.55
CA THR A 169 7.19 0.35 -5.61
C THR A 169 6.16 0.51 -6.72
N ASN A 170 5.95 1.73 -7.17
CA ASN A 170 5.03 2.06 -8.27
C ASN A 170 5.70 2.99 -9.30
N SER A 171 4.98 3.33 -10.37
CA SER A 171 5.52 4.16 -11.45
C SER A 171 5.97 5.56 -11.01
N ALA A 172 5.42 6.10 -9.92
CA ALA A 172 5.77 7.43 -9.43
C ALA A 172 7.00 7.43 -8.51
N ASN A 173 7.32 6.30 -7.87
CA ASN A 173 8.38 6.21 -6.86
C ASN A 173 9.34 5.03 -7.06
N LEU A 174 9.56 4.61 -8.29
CA LEU A 174 10.41 3.45 -8.60
C LEU A 174 11.80 3.56 -7.95
N GLY A 175 12.09 2.64 -7.02
CA GLY A 175 13.36 2.59 -6.30
C GLY A 175 13.48 3.55 -5.09
N TYR A 176 12.49 4.41 -4.83
CA TYR A 176 12.51 5.33 -3.70
C TYR A 176 11.70 4.85 -2.48
N ASN A 177 10.82 3.87 -2.65
CA ASN A 177 10.02 3.30 -1.58
C ASN A 177 10.38 1.85 -1.33
N LEU A 178 11.47 1.62 -0.61
CA LEU A 178 12.05 0.31 -0.39
C LEU A 178 11.81 -0.19 1.04
N ILE A 179 11.73 -1.52 1.20
CA ILE A 179 11.60 -2.16 2.52
C ILE A 179 12.77 -1.85 3.45
N THR A 180 13.93 -1.55 2.90
CA THR A 180 15.15 -1.21 3.66
C THR A 180 15.06 0.08 4.48
N LYS A 181 14.02 0.90 4.28
CA LYS A 181 13.75 2.05 5.14
C LYS A 181 13.21 1.67 6.53
N TYR A 182 12.77 0.41 6.71
CA TYR A 182 12.30 -0.13 7.98
C TYR A 182 13.44 -0.87 8.68
N PRO A 183 14.00 -0.34 9.80
CA PRO A 183 15.06 -1.02 10.54
C PRO A 183 14.60 -2.28 11.25
N ARG A 184 13.29 -2.44 11.47
CA ARG A 184 12.68 -3.66 12.02
C ARG A 184 11.35 -3.94 11.32
N ALA A 185 11.10 -5.21 11.02
CA ALA A 185 9.79 -5.78 10.74
C ALA A 185 9.80 -7.25 11.17
N ASP A 186 8.70 -7.73 11.77
CA ASP A 186 8.57 -9.14 12.16
C ASP A 186 8.05 -9.98 10.99
N PHE A 187 7.39 -9.32 10.04
CA PHE A 187 6.90 -9.92 8.80
C PHE A 187 6.95 -8.92 7.64
N VAL A 188 7.45 -9.36 6.49
CA VAL A 188 7.50 -8.55 5.27
C VAL A 188 6.76 -9.24 4.15
N CYS A 189 5.95 -8.48 3.41
CA CYS A 189 5.25 -8.95 2.22
C CYS A 189 5.53 -7.98 1.07
N ILE A 190 6.44 -8.34 0.18
CA ILE A 190 6.80 -7.58 -1.03
C ILE A 190 6.89 -8.52 -2.23
N ASP A 191 6.86 -7.98 -3.43
CA ASP A 191 7.06 -8.80 -4.62
C ASP A 191 8.55 -9.02 -4.96
N ALA A 192 8.83 -9.90 -5.91
CA ALA A 192 10.20 -10.23 -6.29
C ALA A 192 10.97 -9.03 -6.85
N PRO A 193 10.42 -8.20 -7.76
CA PRO A 193 11.07 -6.97 -8.22
C PRO A 193 11.39 -6.00 -7.09
N GLU A 194 10.51 -5.85 -6.10
CA GLU A 194 10.74 -4.97 -4.93
C GLU A 194 11.87 -5.50 -4.05
N ALA A 195 11.96 -6.81 -3.86
CA ALA A 195 13.07 -7.43 -3.15
C ALA A 195 14.40 -7.25 -3.90
N GLN A 196 14.41 -7.41 -5.22
CA GLN A 196 15.59 -7.18 -6.07
C GLN A 196 16.05 -5.72 -6.01
N LEU A 197 15.12 -4.77 -6.08
CA LEU A 197 15.42 -3.34 -5.93
C LEU A 197 16.00 -3.02 -4.55
N ALA A 198 15.45 -3.61 -3.48
CA ALA A 198 15.89 -3.37 -2.11
C ALA A 198 17.36 -3.73 -1.87
N VAL A 199 17.88 -4.75 -2.59
CA VAL A 199 19.28 -5.18 -2.50
C VAL A 199 20.13 -4.74 -3.69
N ILE A 200 19.54 -4.00 -4.65
CA ILE A 200 20.20 -3.55 -5.88
C ILE A 200 20.78 -4.75 -6.68
N ASP A 201 20.04 -5.85 -6.72
CA ASP A 201 20.45 -7.06 -7.42
C ASP A 201 19.33 -7.57 -8.33
N ARG A 202 19.46 -7.29 -9.62
CA ARG A 202 18.47 -7.64 -10.65
C ARG A 202 18.53 -9.10 -11.08
N PHE A 203 19.66 -9.76 -10.88
CA PHE A 203 19.97 -11.04 -11.55
C PHE A 203 19.93 -12.26 -10.62
N SER A 204 20.12 -12.06 -9.33
CA SER A 204 20.07 -13.17 -8.39
C SER A 204 18.66 -13.71 -8.21
N SER A 205 18.56 -15.01 -7.94
CA SER A 205 17.27 -15.62 -7.57
C SER A 205 16.78 -15.08 -6.23
N ILE A 206 15.47 -15.13 -6.02
CA ILE A 206 14.86 -14.63 -4.76
C ILE A 206 15.36 -15.45 -3.56
N GLU A 207 15.57 -16.77 -3.72
CA GLU A 207 16.14 -17.62 -2.68
C GLU A 207 17.53 -17.14 -2.24
N LYS A 208 18.35 -16.72 -3.21
CA LYS A 208 19.68 -16.17 -2.93
C LYS A 208 19.60 -14.81 -2.23
N ILE A 209 18.73 -13.93 -2.71
CA ILE A 209 18.51 -12.59 -2.08
C ILE A 209 18.08 -12.74 -0.62
N ILE A 210 17.16 -13.68 -0.33
CA ILE A 210 16.68 -13.94 1.03
C ILE A 210 17.76 -14.62 1.89
N GLY A 211 18.54 -15.56 1.33
CA GLY A 211 19.47 -16.39 2.08
C GLY A 211 20.84 -15.77 2.37
N GLU A 212 21.38 -14.94 1.48
CA GLU A 212 22.77 -14.46 1.56
C GLU A 212 22.94 -13.05 2.10
N ARG A 213 21.92 -12.20 2.04
CA ARG A 213 22.08 -10.78 2.36
C ARG A 213 21.42 -10.32 3.64
N ASN A 214 21.21 -11.26 4.61
CA ASN A 214 20.62 -10.87 5.90
C ASN A 214 19.60 -9.72 5.72
N ILE A 215 18.60 -9.94 4.85
CA ILE A 215 17.32 -9.32 5.11
C ILE A 215 16.87 -10.11 6.34
N ASP A 216 17.53 -9.81 7.46
CA ASP A 216 17.38 -10.44 8.78
C ASP A 216 15.99 -10.18 9.35
N MET A 217 15.11 -9.76 8.48
CA MET A 217 13.83 -9.24 8.83
C MET A 217 12.78 -9.70 7.88
N ALA A 218 12.71 -10.93 7.48
CA ALA A 218 11.42 -11.14 6.87
C ALA A 218 11.28 -12.47 6.19
N ARG A 219 10.24 -13.09 6.47
CA ARG A 219 9.63 -14.04 5.57
C ARG A 219 9.02 -13.23 4.42
N ILE A 220 9.71 -13.17 3.28
CA ILE A 220 9.12 -12.63 2.05
C ILE A 220 7.98 -13.56 1.65
N VAL A 221 6.75 -13.07 1.70
CA VAL A 221 5.57 -13.80 1.28
C VAL A 221 5.05 -13.18 -0.01
N GLY A 222 5.72 -13.53 -1.10
CA GLY A 222 5.18 -13.35 -2.46
C GLY A 222 4.53 -14.65 -2.95
N LYS A 223 4.35 -14.83 -4.25
CA LYS A 223 3.81 -16.05 -4.91
C LYS A 223 4.47 -17.38 -4.48
N GLN A 224 5.45 -17.36 -3.59
CA GLN A 224 6.25 -18.48 -3.10
C GLN A 224 5.80 -19.11 -1.79
N ARG A 225 4.54 -18.95 -1.39
CA ARG A 225 3.96 -19.69 -0.24
C ARG A 225 4.27 -21.20 -0.20
N LYS A 226 4.71 -21.77 -1.30
CA LYS A 226 5.06 -23.22 -1.38
C LYS A 226 6.46 -23.57 -0.85
N LEU A 227 7.42 -22.63 -0.80
CA LEU A 227 8.79 -22.96 -0.39
C LEU A 227 9.01 -22.88 1.13
N ASP A 228 8.34 -21.98 1.83
CA ASP A 228 8.51 -21.84 3.28
C ASP A 228 7.83 -22.97 4.08
N PHE A 229 6.75 -23.56 3.56
CA PHE A 229 6.09 -24.71 4.21
C PHE A 229 7.00 -25.95 4.29
N ASN A 230 7.94 -26.11 3.36
CA ASN A 230 8.85 -27.27 3.32
C ASN A 230 10.10 -27.09 4.19
N LYS A 231 10.51 -25.87 4.54
CA LYS A 231 11.66 -25.64 5.42
C LYS A 231 11.32 -25.84 6.90
N ASN A 232 10.12 -25.44 7.32
CA ASN A 232 9.69 -25.60 8.72
C ASN A 232 9.36 -27.06 9.10
N ASN A 233 9.08 -27.93 8.12
CA ASN A 233 8.84 -29.37 8.35
C ASN A 233 10.11 -30.24 8.38
N LYS A 234 11.31 -29.66 8.24
CA LYS A 234 12.58 -30.38 8.34
C LYS A 234 13.29 -30.25 9.68
N LEU A 235 12.69 -29.55 10.65
CA LEU A 235 13.27 -29.36 11.97
C LEU A 235 12.71 -30.32 13.03
N ASP A 236 11.76 -31.18 12.68
CA ASP A 236 11.24 -32.22 13.59
C ASP A 236 11.37 -33.60 12.92
N LYS A 237 12.61 -34.08 12.79
CA LYS A 237 12.97 -35.51 12.71
C LYS A 237 14.35 -35.74 13.29
#